data_b85c368947df98d33b704df3ce649ce5
#
_entry.id   b85c368947df98d33b704df3ce649ce5
#
_cell.length_a   1.000
_cell.length_b   1.000
_cell.length_c   1.000
_cell.angle_alpha   90.00
_cell.angle_beta   90.00
_cell.angle_gamma   90.00
#
_symmetry.space_group_name_H-M   'P 1'
#
loop_
_entity.id
_entity.type
_entity.pdbx_description
1 polymer ?
#
loop_
_entity_poly.entity_id
_entity_poly.type
_entity_poly.pdbx_seq_one_letter_code
_entity_poly.pdbx_strand_id
1 'polypeptide(L)'
;MEDQGRCERVDRSLLEGELIASRAREAGLSAEHRGILIESCRGDDIVIAPEGVSGNLIFRTLLLLCGAQSYGAPVLMDRVFVDSSRARDGFDGPVMLAGCLAGLRKE
;
A
#
# COMPACT_ATOMS: atom_id res chain seq x y z
N MET A 1 8.24 -7.86 31.30
CA MET A 1 6.92 -8.27 30.82
C MET A 1 6.35 -7.38 29.74
N GLU A 2 6.44 -6.08 29.87
CA GLU A 2 6.01 -5.15 28.79
C GLU A 2 6.85 -5.30 27.53
N ASP A 3 8.14 -5.57 27.66
CA ASP A 3 9.03 -5.76 26.53
C ASP A 3 8.74 -7.03 25.76
N GLN A 4 8.29 -8.08 26.43
CA GLN A 4 7.96 -9.35 25.81
C GLN A 4 6.76 -9.23 24.87
N GLY A 5 5.73 -8.47 25.27
CA GLY A 5 4.57 -8.24 24.41
C GLY A 5 4.88 -7.39 23.17
N ARG A 6 5.86 -6.50 23.27
CA ARG A 6 6.35 -5.73 22.12
C ARG A 6 7.12 -6.61 21.17
N CYS A 7 7.99 -7.48 21.68
CA CYS A 7 8.74 -8.42 20.87
C CYS A 7 7.80 -9.35 20.09
N GLU A 8 6.77 -9.87 20.77
CA GLU A 8 5.79 -10.73 20.11
C GLU A 8 5.07 -10.04 18.95
N ARG A 9 4.70 -8.78 19.12
CA ARG A 9 4.05 -8.01 18.01
C ARG A 9 5.00 -7.78 16.85
N VAL A 10 6.24 -7.46 17.12
CA VAL A 10 7.25 -7.29 16.07
C VAL A 10 7.48 -8.60 15.34
N ASP A 11 7.68 -9.69 16.09
CA ASP A 11 7.90 -11.01 15.52
C ASP A 11 6.72 -11.45 14.64
N ARG A 12 5.50 -11.20 15.12
CA ARG A 12 4.29 -11.51 14.36
C ARG A 12 4.23 -10.70 13.06
N SER A 13 4.54 -9.41 13.11
CA SER A 13 4.56 -8.55 11.93
C SER A 13 5.57 -9.04 10.90
N LEU A 14 6.75 -9.46 11.33
CA LEU A 14 7.78 -10.00 10.45
C LEU A 14 7.33 -11.31 9.81
N LEU A 15 6.70 -12.19 10.58
CA LEU A 15 6.17 -13.46 10.07
C LEU A 15 5.04 -13.23 9.06
N GLU A 16 4.13 -12.31 9.32
CA GLU A 16 3.06 -11.95 8.40
C GLU A 16 3.60 -11.39 7.08
N GLY A 17 4.59 -10.52 7.16
CA GLY A 17 5.23 -9.97 5.96
C GLY A 17 5.85 -11.05 5.09
N GLU A 18 6.55 -11.99 5.70
CA GLU A 18 7.15 -13.12 4.97
C GLU A 18 6.08 -14.04 4.38
N LEU A 19 5.00 -14.28 5.10
CA LEU A 19 3.88 -15.09 4.60
C LEU A 19 3.22 -14.43 3.39
N ILE A 20 2.99 -13.12 3.43
CA ILE A 20 2.41 -12.38 2.31
C ILE A 20 3.33 -12.45 1.08
N ALA A 21 4.63 -12.24 1.26
CA ALA A 21 5.60 -12.33 0.18
C ALA A 21 5.62 -13.75 -0.42
N SER A 22 5.57 -14.77 0.43
CA SER A 22 5.54 -16.17 0.00
C SER A 22 4.30 -16.47 -0.85
N ARG A 23 3.14 -16.04 -0.39
CA ARG A 23 1.88 -16.24 -1.14
C ARG A 23 1.87 -15.48 -2.46
N ALA A 24 2.42 -14.28 -2.47
CA ALA A 24 2.52 -13.50 -3.72
C ALA A 24 3.43 -14.22 -4.74
N ARG A 25 4.54 -14.77 -4.28
CA ARG A 25 5.43 -15.56 -5.14
C ARG A 25 4.74 -16.81 -5.69
N GLU A 26 3.96 -17.50 -4.85
CA GLU A 26 3.16 -18.65 -5.29
C GLU A 26 2.13 -18.28 -6.36
N ALA A 27 1.61 -17.06 -6.30
CA ALA A 27 0.68 -16.52 -7.29
C ALA A 27 1.38 -16.02 -8.56
N GLY A 28 2.70 -16.15 -8.68
CA GLY A 28 3.47 -15.77 -9.86
C GLY A 28 4.00 -14.35 -9.82
N LEU A 29 3.91 -13.66 -8.70
CA LEU A 29 4.43 -12.30 -8.56
C LEU A 29 5.87 -12.31 -8.04
N SER A 30 6.66 -11.34 -8.47
CA SER A 30 7.99 -11.08 -7.89
C SER A 30 7.77 -10.28 -6.60
N ALA A 31 7.97 -10.92 -5.46
CA ALA A 31 7.68 -10.30 -4.17
C ALA A 31 8.78 -10.58 -3.15
N GLU A 32 9.12 -9.59 -2.37
CA GLU A 32 10.08 -9.69 -1.27
C GLU A 32 9.54 -9.01 -0.02
N HIS A 33 9.85 -9.59 1.12
CA HIS A 33 9.62 -8.97 2.41
C HIS A 33 10.83 -8.13 2.78
N ARG A 34 10.64 -6.81 2.90
CA ARG A 34 11.65 -5.87 3.36
C ARG A 34 11.43 -5.64 4.85
N GLY A 35 12.36 -6.07 5.68
CA GLY A 35 12.16 -6.11 7.12
C GLY A 35 12.05 -4.74 7.80
N ILE A 36 13.03 -3.87 7.66
CA ILE A 36 13.12 -2.66 8.48
C ILE A 36 13.36 -1.41 7.66
N LEU A 37 14.23 -1.47 6.66
CA LEU A 37 14.71 -0.29 5.95
C LEU A 37 13.81 0.05 4.77
N ILE A 38 13.07 1.16 4.87
CA ILE A 38 12.19 1.62 3.80
C ILE A 38 12.96 1.91 2.50
N GLU A 39 14.20 2.34 2.60
CA GLU A 39 15.05 2.62 1.44
C GLU A 39 15.37 1.36 0.62
N SER A 40 15.21 0.18 1.21
CA SER A 40 15.35 -1.09 0.48
C SER A 40 14.25 -1.31 -0.55
N CYS A 41 13.16 -0.54 -0.47
CA CYS A 41 12.05 -0.60 -1.44
C CYS A 41 12.30 0.24 -2.69
N ARG A 42 13.46 0.88 -2.79
CA ARG A 42 13.77 1.71 -3.96
C ARG A 42 13.76 0.87 -5.23
N GLY A 43 12.96 1.27 -6.20
CA GLY A 43 12.82 0.57 -7.46
C GLY A 43 11.72 -0.49 -7.48
N ASP A 44 11.07 -0.74 -6.36
CA ASP A 44 9.91 -1.64 -6.34
C ASP A 44 8.69 -0.93 -6.93
N ASP A 45 7.86 -1.66 -7.66
CA ASP A 45 6.68 -1.09 -8.31
C ASP A 45 5.53 -0.88 -7.32
N ILE A 46 5.42 -1.74 -6.33
CA ILE A 46 4.37 -1.68 -5.31
C ILE A 46 5.00 -1.92 -3.94
N VAL A 47 4.65 -1.09 -2.99
CA VAL A 47 5.06 -1.25 -1.59
C VAL A 47 3.82 -1.43 -0.74
N ILE A 48 3.78 -2.53 0.02
CA ILE A 48 2.65 -2.84 0.91
C ILE A 48 3.10 -2.61 2.35
N ALA A 49 2.41 -1.71 3.03
CA ALA A 49 2.66 -1.42 4.43
C ALA A 49 2.10 -2.54 5.33
N PRO A 50 2.67 -2.73 6.52
CA PRO A 50 2.25 -3.83 7.40
C PRO A 50 0.81 -3.71 7.90
N GLU A 51 0.29 -2.48 8.01
CA GLU A 51 -1.09 -2.26 8.46
C GLU A 51 -1.53 -0.83 8.10
N GLY A 52 -2.81 -0.53 8.32
CA GLY A 52 -3.41 0.72 7.85
C GLY A 52 -2.88 1.98 8.50
N VAL A 53 -2.48 1.92 9.76
CA VAL A 53 -1.94 3.11 10.46
C VAL A 53 -0.61 3.52 9.85
N SER A 54 0.32 2.57 9.69
CA SER A 54 1.62 2.83 9.05
C SER A 54 1.46 3.25 7.60
N GLY A 55 0.58 2.58 6.85
CA GLY A 55 0.30 2.92 5.46
C GLY A 55 -0.24 4.33 5.31
N ASN A 56 -1.19 4.70 6.15
CA ASN A 56 -1.76 6.04 6.15
C ASN A 56 -0.72 7.11 6.52
N LEU A 57 0.13 6.83 7.49
CA LEU A 57 1.19 7.75 7.88
C LEU A 57 2.18 7.99 6.73
N ILE A 58 2.60 6.94 6.07
CA ILE A 58 3.50 7.02 4.90
C ILE A 58 2.83 7.82 3.78
N PHE A 59 1.59 7.47 3.45
CA PHE A 59 0.83 8.14 2.39
C PHE A 59 0.68 9.65 2.67
N ARG A 60 0.24 10.01 3.87
CA ARG A 60 0.04 11.41 4.23
C ARG A 60 1.36 12.19 4.29
N THR A 61 2.42 11.54 4.73
CA THR A 61 3.76 12.16 4.72
C THR A 61 4.19 12.51 3.29
N LEU A 62 4.07 11.57 2.39
CA LEU A 62 4.43 11.77 0.98
C LEU A 62 3.54 12.83 0.32
N LEU A 63 2.25 12.75 0.52
CA LEU A 63 1.29 13.66 -0.12
C LEU A 63 1.39 15.08 0.43
N LEU A 64 1.34 15.22 1.76
CA LEU A 64 1.19 16.52 2.40
C LEU A 64 2.52 17.22 2.70
N LEU A 65 3.56 16.46 2.98
CA LEU A 65 4.86 17.04 3.34
C LEU A 65 5.88 17.00 2.20
N CYS A 66 5.79 16.02 1.31
CA CYS A 66 6.77 15.85 0.23
C CYS A 66 6.22 16.17 -1.16
N GLY A 67 4.96 16.55 -1.26
CA GLY A 67 4.38 17.00 -2.54
C GLY A 67 4.13 15.89 -3.55
N ALA A 68 4.01 14.64 -3.12
CA ALA A 68 3.73 13.54 -4.01
C ALA A 68 2.32 13.64 -4.61
N GLN A 69 2.15 13.13 -5.81
CA GLN A 69 0.84 13.06 -6.45
C GLN A 69 0.07 11.84 -5.98
N SER A 70 -1.24 12.00 -5.79
CA SER A 70 -2.13 10.91 -5.43
C SER A 70 -3.21 10.73 -6.49
N TYR A 71 -3.48 9.48 -6.84
CA TYR A 71 -4.55 9.10 -7.76
C TYR A 71 -5.77 8.53 -7.03
N GLY A 72 -5.75 8.60 -5.68
CA GLY A 72 -6.81 8.07 -4.85
C GLY A 72 -6.57 6.62 -4.45
N ALA A 73 -7.55 6.04 -3.76
CA ALA A 73 -7.48 4.68 -3.24
C ALA A 73 -8.58 3.84 -3.89
N PRO A 74 -8.23 2.89 -4.76
CA PRO A 74 -9.22 1.96 -5.29
C PRO A 74 -9.70 1.01 -4.19
N VAL A 75 -11.00 0.77 -4.16
CA VAL A 75 -11.64 -0.11 -3.19
C VAL A 75 -11.92 -1.46 -3.85
N LEU A 76 -11.59 -2.54 -3.15
CA LEU A 76 -11.85 -3.90 -3.64
C LEU A 76 -13.33 -4.22 -3.56
N MET A 77 -14.02 -4.10 -4.70
CA MET A 77 -15.43 -4.39 -4.82
C MET A 77 -15.77 -4.75 -6.28
N ASP A 78 -16.98 -5.18 -6.52
CA ASP A 78 -17.43 -5.61 -7.84
C ASP A 78 -17.61 -4.46 -8.84
N ARG A 79 -17.51 -3.23 -8.38
CA ARG A 79 -17.59 -2.02 -9.22
C ARG A 79 -16.32 -1.21 -9.06
N VAL A 80 -16.02 -0.37 -10.04
CA VAL A 80 -14.90 0.57 -9.94
C VAL A 80 -15.28 1.67 -8.95
N PHE A 81 -14.51 1.77 -7.88
CA PHE A 81 -14.67 2.82 -6.88
C PHE A 81 -13.29 3.30 -6.47
N VAL A 82 -13.05 4.60 -6.59
CA VAL A 82 -11.79 5.21 -6.19
C VAL A 82 -12.11 6.30 -5.17
N ASP A 83 -11.58 6.14 -3.95
CA ASP A 83 -11.70 7.11 -2.89
C ASP A 83 -10.60 8.17 -3.01
N SER A 84 -10.91 9.41 -2.64
CA SER A 84 -9.93 10.50 -2.69
C SER A 84 -9.87 11.24 -1.37
N SER A 85 -8.66 11.69 -1.00
CA SER A 85 -8.45 12.46 0.22
C SER A 85 -9.03 13.87 0.09
N ARG A 86 -9.64 14.37 1.17
CA ARG A 86 -10.10 15.77 1.26
C ARG A 86 -8.96 16.77 1.21
N ALA A 87 -7.75 16.34 1.52
CA ALA A 87 -6.58 17.21 1.59
C ALA A 87 -5.95 17.49 0.23
N ARG A 88 -6.47 16.90 -0.84
CA ARG A 88 -5.92 17.06 -2.19
C ARG A 88 -6.62 18.17 -2.96
N ASP A 89 -5.91 18.76 -3.89
CA ASP A 89 -6.44 19.74 -4.84
C ASP A 89 -6.87 19.03 -6.13
N GLY A 90 -8.20 19.02 -6.40
CA GLY A 90 -8.74 18.49 -7.64
C GLY A 90 -8.94 16.98 -7.63
N PHE A 91 -9.56 16.48 -8.70
CA PHE A 91 -9.96 15.08 -8.85
C PHE A 91 -9.41 14.41 -10.11
N ASP A 92 -8.50 15.06 -10.83
CA ASP A 92 -7.99 14.56 -12.11
C ASP A 92 -7.34 13.18 -11.97
N GLY A 93 -6.50 12.99 -10.94
CA GLY A 93 -5.85 11.72 -10.70
C GLY A 93 -6.83 10.57 -10.43
N PRO A 94 -7.77 10.72 -9.46
CA PRO A 94 -8.79 9.69 -9.21
C PRO A 94 -9.67 9.38 -10.40
N VAL A 95 -10.06 10.38 -11.19
CA VAL A 95 -10.85 10.17 -12.40
C VAL A 95 -10.06 9.36 -13.43
N MET A 96 -8.79 9.69 -13.63
CA MET A 96 -7.92 8.92 -14.53
C MET A 96 -7.76 7.48 -14.08
N LEU A 97 -7.54 7.26 -12.80
CA LEU A 97 -7.42 5.90 -12.24
C LEU A 97 -8.70 5.11 -12.42
N ALA A 98 -9.85 5.71 -12.10
CA ALA A 98 -11.15 5.07 -12.27
C ALA A 98 -11.40 4.71 -13.74
N GLY A 99 -11.04 5.59 -14.67
CA GLY A 99 -11.15 5.32 -16.10
C GLY A 99 -10.28 4.15 -16.55
N CYS A 100 -9.05 4.08 -16.09
CA CYS A 100 -8.14 2.96 -16.37
C CYS A 100 -8.70 1.64 -15.84
N LEU A 101 -9.18 1.62 -14.60
CA LEU A 101 -9.74 0.42 -13.98
C LEU A 101 -11.01 -0.05 -14.72
N ALA A 102 -11.86 0.88 -15.11
CA ALA A 102 -13.06 0.57 -15.89
C ALA A 102 -12.70 -0.04 -17.24
N GLY A 103 -11.66 0.47 -17.91
CA GLY A 103 -11.15 -0.09 -19.15
C GLY A 103 -10.65 -1.52 -19.01
N LEU A 104 -9.92 -1.80 -17.94
CA LEU A 104 -9.42 -3.15 -17.65
C LEU A 104 -10.55 -4.15 -17.41
N ARG A 105 -11.62 -3.73 -16.78
CA ARG A 105 -12.77 -4.62 -16.50
C ARG A 105 -13.55 -5.04 -17.75
N LYS A 106 -13.44 -4.28 -18.82
CA LYS A 106 -14.12 -4.59 -20.09
C LYS A 106 -13.39 -5.65 -20.92
N GLU A 107 -12.15 -5.89 -20.60
CA GLU A 107 -11.32 -6.91 -21.24
C GLU A 107 -11.50 -8.26 -20.57
#